data_1720efa8c3b4424881cd7bc80e0a3c3b
#
_entry.id   1720efa8c3b4424881cd7bc80e0a3c3b
#
_cell.length_a   1.000
_cell.length_b   1.000
_cell.length_c   1.000
_cell.angle_alpha   90.00
_cell.angle_beta   90.00
_cell.angle_gamma   90.00
#
_symmetry.space_group_name_H-M   'P 1'
#
loop_
_entity.id
_entity.type
_entity.pdbx_description
1 polymer ?
#
loop_
_entity_poly.entity_id
_entity_poly.type
_entity_poly.pdbx_seq_one_letter_code
_entity_poly.pdbx_strand_id
1 'polypeptide(L)'
;MTAEPGRRRYDSTRRAAQAEQTKAEIARAARALFVSRGWAATTVRDVAREAGVSVPTVYSAYGQKKGLARALADAADLTADRPRMLADLDAPGATPAGQLAAMSGYDRRLFERSGDVIVLLREAGRTEPDLAGAYADGRRLGDQTRVRVFSSWPDGVLRAGLDVAAAVDIYAALCNIDVYTTLTVERGWPADRVERWWADALARELLAQRRS
;
A
#
# COMPACT_ATOMS: atom_id res chain seq x y z
N MET A 1 52.71 -7.89 -5.45
CA MET A 1 51.88 -6.81 -6.01
C MET A 1 50.49 -7.01 -5.39
N THR A 2 50.27 -6.48 -4.19
CA THR A 2 49.04 -6.65 -3.38
C THR A 2 48.04 -5.57 -3.78
N ALA A 3 46.91 -5.97 -4.33
CA ALA A 3 45.85 -5.05 -4.70
C ALA A 3 45.19 -4.45 -3.45
N GLU A 4 45.10 -3.11 -3.36
CA GLU A 4 44.55 -2.33 -2.25
C GLU A 4 43.08 -2.70 -1.93
N PRO A 5 42.78 -3.01 -0.66
CA PRO A 5 41.41 -3.40 -0.23
C PRO A 5 40.37 -2.27 -0.35
N GLY A 6 40.78 -1.01 -0.37
CA GLY A 6 39.88 0.16 -0.47
C GLY A 6 39.22 0.34 -1.84
N ARG A 7 39.93 0.05 -2.94
CA ARG A 7 39.43 0.23 -4.31
C ARG A 7 38.38 -0.80 -4.68
N ARG A 8 38.50 -2.07 -4.24
CA ARG A 8 37.49 -3.12 -4.43
C ARG A 8 36.18 -2.83 -3.70
N ARG A 9 36.23 -2.26 -2.49
CA ARG A 9 35.06 -1.92 -1.69
C ARG A 9 34.30 -0.72 -2.30
N TYR A 10 34.99 0.27 -2.79
CA TYR A 10 34.41 1.43 -3.49
C TYR A 10 33.72 1.02 -4.79
N ASP A 11 34.35 0.16 -5.61
CA ASP A 11 33.76 -0.34 -6.87
C ASP A 11 32.54 -1.25 -6.64
N SER A 12 32.47 -1.98 -5.52
CA SER A 12 31.31 -2.78 -5.16
C SER A 12 30.12 -1.91 -4.74
N THR A 13 30.35 -0.86 -3.95
CA THR A 13 29.33 0.08 -3.51
C THR A 13 28.74 0.85 -4.70
N ARG A 14 29.59 1.32 -5.63
CA ARG A 14 29.14 2.02 -6.84
C ARG A 14 28.30 1.11 -7.75
N ARG A 15 28.73 -0.15 -7.92
CA ARG A 15 27.95 -1.14 -8.71
C ARG A 15 26.61 -1.47 -8.07
N ALA A 16 26.57 -1.62 -6.74
CA ALA A 16 25.32 -1.83 -6.02
C ALA A 16 24.38 -0.64 -6.16
N ALA A 17 24.85 0.59 -6.01
CA ALA A 17 24.05 1.80 -6.20
C ALA A 17 23.50 1.90 -7.65
N GLN A 18 24.34 1.59 -8.65
CA GLN A 18 23.90 1.58 -10.05
C GLN A 18 22.83 0.50 -10.32
N ALA A 19 22.97 -0.69 -9.71
CA ALA A 19 21.97 -1.76 -9.82
C ALA A 19 20.63 -1.36 -9.20
N GLU A 20 20.63 -0.72 -8.04
CA GLU A 20 19.40 -0.22 -7.40
C GLU A 20 18.76 0.91 -8.20
N GLN A 21 19.56 1.82 -8.78
CA GLN A 21 19.03 2.85 -9.67
C GLN A 21 18.36 2.23 -10.91
N THR A 22 19.01 1.25 -11.55
CA THR A 22 18.44 0.53 -12.70
C THR A 22 17.15 -0.19 -12.33
N LYS A 23 17.09 -0.84 -11.16
CA LYS A 23 15.84 -1.44 -10.67
C LYS A 23 14.74 -0.40 -10.50
N ALA A 24 15.02 0.74 -9.89
CA ALA A 24 14.05 1.82 -9.71
C ALA A 24 13.52 2.36 -11.06
N GLU A 25 14.38 2.48 -12.06
CA GLU A 25 14.00 2.91 -13.42
C GLU A 25 13.08 1.87 -14.10
N ILE A 26 13.41 0.58 -14.00
CA ILE A 26 12.56 -0.51 -14.50
C ILE A 26 11.20 -0.53 -13.81
N ALA A 27 11.15 -0.38 -12.47
CA ALA A 27 9.91 -0.35 -11.71
C ALA A 27 9.02 0.85 -12.11
N ARG A 28 9.62 2.02 -12.31
CA ARG A 28 8.91 3.23 -12.76
C ARG A 28 8.32 3.04 -14.15
N ALA A 29 9.09 2.51 -15.09
CA ALA A 29 8.63 2.20 -16.45
C ALA A 29 7.49 1.16 -16.45
N ALA A 30 7.63 0.11 -15.64
CA ALA A 30 6.60 -0.91 -15.47
C ALA A 30 5.29 -0.31 -14.94
N ARG A 31 5.36 0.51 -13.87
CA ARG A 31 4.19 1.18 -13.30
C ARG A 31 3.49 2.06 -14.34
N ALA A 32 4.24 2.90 -15.05
CA ALA A 32 3.68 3.78 -16.07
C ALA A 32 2.96 3.00 -17.18
N LEU A 33 3.55 1.89 -17.65
CA LEU A 33 2.95 1.05 -18.68
C LEU A 33 1.74 0.26 -18.18
N PHE A 34 1.78 -0.30 -16.98
CA PHE A 34 0.65 -1.01 -16.39
C PHE A 34 -0.55 -0.09 -16.17
N VAL A 35 -0.31 1.14 -15.72
CA VAL A 35 -1.38 2.13 -15.49
C VAL A 35 -1.97 2.61 -16.82
N SER A 36 -1.13 2.90 -17.83
CA SER A 36 -1.59 3.49 -19.09
C SER A 36 -2.18 2.48 -20.07
N ARG A 37 -1.69 1.22 -20.08
CA ARG A 37 -2.05 0.18 -21.06
C ARG A 37 -2.77 -1.01 -20.43
N GLY A 38 -2.76 -1.11 -19.12
CA GLY A 38 -3.26 -2.26 -18.38
C GLY A 38 -2.29 -3.44 -18.34
N TRP A 39 -2.64 -4.42 -17.48
CA TRP A 39 -1.83 -5.63 -17.31
C TRP A 39 -1.67 -6.43 -18.59
N ALA A 40 -2.76 -6.79 -19.26
CA ALA A 40 -2.73 -7.70 -20.41
C ALA A 40 -1.89 -7.16 -21.58
N ALA A 41 -2.00 -5.87 -21.88
CA ALA A 41 -1.35 -5.23 -23.03
C ALA A 41 0.13 -4.84 -22.81
N THR A 42 0.66 -4.98 -21.59
CA THR A 42 2.07 -4.66 -21.30
C THR A 42 2.93 -5.92 -21.30
N THR A 43 4.07 -5.89 -21.98
CA THR A 43 5.06 -6.97 -22.00
C THR A 43 6.37 -6.59 -21.32
N VAL A 44 7.18 -7.57 -20.89
CA VAL A 44 8.54 -7.32 -20.36
C VAL A 44 9.42 -6.58 -21.40
N ARG A 45 9.21 -6.84 -22.69
CA ARG A 45 9.92 -6.14 -23.79
C ARG A 45 9.56 -4.66 -23.83
N ASP A 46 8.29 -4.31 -23.61
CA ASP A 46 7.85 -2.93 -23.54
C ASP A 46 8.48 -2.21 -22.35
N VAL A 47 8.51 -2.86 -21.18
CA VAL A 47 9.16 -2.33 -19.98
C VAL A 47 10.67 -2.11 -20.20
N ALA A 48 11.35 -3.06 -20.82
CA ALA A 48 12.78 -2.93 -21.13
C ALA A 48 13.06 -1.73 -22.05
N ARG A 49 12.24 -1.57 -23.09
CA ARG A 49 12.34 -0.45 -24.03
C ARG A 49 12.09 0.90 -23.33
N GLU A 50 11.05 0.98 -22.52
CA GLU A 50 10.69 2.20 -21.79
C GLU A 50 11.76 2.59 -20.74
N ALA A 51 12.34 1.60 -20.06
CA ALA A 51 13.42 1.79 -19.09
C ALA A 51 14.80 2.01 -19.72
N GLY A 52 14.95 1.89 -21.05
CA GLY A 52 16.25 2.01 -21.73
C GLY A 52 17.24 0.89 -21.39
N VAL A 53 16.75 -0.30 -21.03
CA VAL A 53 17.58 -1.45 -20.65
C VAL A 53 17.33 -2.66 -21.55
N SER A 54 18.20 -3.69 -21.45
CA SER A 54 17.98 -4.94 -22.16
C SER A 54 16.91 -5.80 -21.47
N VAL A 55 16.21 -6.64 -22.25
CA VAL A 55 15.23 -7.62 -21.71
C VAL A 55 15.87 -8.55 -20.67
N PRO A 56 17.09 -9.11 -20.88
CA PRO A 56 17.79 -9.87 -19.86
C PRO A 56 18.01 -9.10 -18.54
N THR A 57 18.24 -7.78 -18.61
CA THR A 57 18.38 -6.94 -17.42
C THR A 57 17.09 -6.90 -16.58
N VAL A 58 15.93 -6.79 -17.23
CA VAL A 58 14.64 -6.85 -16.55
C VAL A 58 14.42 -8.21 -15.89
N TYR A 59 14.70 -9.31 -16.61
CA TYR A 59 14.58 -10.66 -16.04
C TYR A 59 15.53 -10.89 -14.86
N SER A 60 16.76 -10.36 -14.93
CA SER A 60 17.72 -10.46 -13.83
C SER A 60 17.26 -9.68 -12.60
N ALA A 61 16.61 -8.53 -12.79
CA ALA A 61 16.17 -7.66 -11.69
C ALA A 61 14.88 -8.14 -11.00
N TYR A 62 13.92 -8.64 -11.79
CA TYR A 62 12.55 -8.89 -11.31
C TYR A 62 11.98 -10.26 -11.72
N GLY A 63 12.73 -11.06 -12.44
CA GLY A 63 12.23 -12.31 -12.99
C GLY A 63 11.17 -12.07 -14.06
N GLN A 64 9.98 -12.60 -13.87
CA GLN A 64 8.88 -12.47 -14.81
C GLN A 64 8.09 -11.16 -14.61
N LYS A 65 7.18 -10.86 -15.53
CA LYS A 65 6.27 -9.70 -15.47
C LYS A 65 5.54 -9.59 -14.12
N LYS A 66 5.09 -10.71 -13.54
CA LYS A 66 4.46 -10.76 -12.22
C LYS A 66 5.39 -10.30 -11.09
N GLY A 67 6.70 -10.52 -11.21
CA GLY A 67 7.68 -10.03 -10.24
C GLY A 67 7.78 -8.51 -10.21
N LEU A 68 7.60 -7.84 -11.36
CA LEU A 68 7.49 -6.37 -11.41
C LEU A 68 6.27 -5.87 -10.64
N ALA A 69 5.10 -6.46 -10.87
CA ALA A 69 3.87 -6.05 -10.17
C ALA A 69 3.98 -6.30 -8.66
N ARG A 70 4.58 -7.43 -8.25
CA ARG A 70 4.80 -7.73 -6.84
C ARG A 70 5.75 -6.74 -6.18
N ALA A 71 6.86 -6.39 -6.84
CA ALA A 71 7.79 -5.39 -6.33
C ALA A 71 7.14 -4.00 -6.15
N LEU A 72 6.21 -3.62 -7.04
CA LEU A 72 5.42 -2.40 -6.90
C LEU A 72 4.48 -2.48 -5.68
N ALA A 73 3.87 -3.64 -5.43
CA ALA A 73 3.04 -3.86 -4.26
C ALA A 73 3.83 -3.77 -2.94
N ASP A 74 5.02 -4.41 -2.89
CA ASP A 74 5.89 -4.38 -1.71
C ASP A 74 6.37 -2.95 -1.40
N ALA A 75 6.56 -2.11 -2.42
CA ALA A 75 6.93 -0.70 -2.25
C ALA A 75 5.76 0.19 -1.77
N ALA A 76 4.51 -0.22 -1.96
CA ALA A 76 3.34 0.59 -1.64
C ALA A 76 3.24 0.91 -0.13
N ASP A 77 3.44 -0.08 0.74
CA ASP A 77 3.43 0.07 2.20
C ASP A 77 4.49 1.07 2.69
N LEU A 78 5.68 1.04 2.10
CA LEU A 78 6.77 1.96 2.45
C LEU A 78 6.42 3.40 2.11
N THR A 79 5.75 3.63 0.96
CA THR A 79 5.35 4.97 0.55
C THR A 79 4.22 5.55 1.40
N ALA A 80 3.38 4.70 2.00
CA ALA A 80 2.27 5.10 2.87
C ALA A 80 2.69 5.41 4.31
N ASP A 81 3.98 5.20 4.65
CA ASP A 81 4.53 5.46 5.98
C ASP A 81 3.84 4.63 7.09
N ARG A 82 3.83 3.31 6.89
CA ARG A 82 3.30 2.36 7.86
C ARG A 82 3.96 2.45 9.25
N PRO A 83 5.30 2.67 9.37
CA PRO A 83 5.92 2.84 10.68
C PRO A 83 5.33 3.99 11.50
N ARG A 84 5.02 5.12 10.84
CA ARG A 84 4.35 6.25 11.50
C ARG A 84 2.97 5.86 12.03
N MET A 85 2.15 5.19 11.21
CA MET A 85 0.84 4.72 11.67
C MET A 85 0.98 3.82 12.92
N LEU A 86 1.91 2.86 12.89
CA LEU A 86 2.12 1.97 14.04
C LEU A 86 2.57 2.74 15.30
N ALA A 87 3.44 3.73 15.15
CA ALA A 87 3.85 4.59 16.26
C ALA A 87 2.68 5.39 16.84
N ASP A 88 1.80 5.93 15.96
CA ASP A 88 0.61 6.66 16.37
C ASP A 88 -0.41 5.73 17.10
N LEU A 89 -0.53 4.47 16.67
CA LEU A 89 -1.41 3.48 17.30
C LEU A 89 -0.95 3.08 18.71
N ASP A 90 0.36 2.99 18.91
CA ASP A 90 0.98 2.53 20.16
C ASP A 90 1.45 3.70 21.05
N ALA A 91 1.10 4.95 20.69
CA ALA A 91 1.48 6.15 21.44
C ALA A 91 0.87 6.15 22.86
N PRO A 92 1.60 6.60 23.89
CA PRO A 92 1.04 6.74 25.24
C PRO A 92 -0.19 7.66 25.21
N GLY A 93 -1.33 7.16 25.73
CA GLY A 93 -2.59 7.91 25.75
C GLY A 93 -3.34 7.94 24.41
N ALA A 94 -2.98 7.11 23.45
CA ALA A 94 -3.74 6.96 22.20
C ALA A 94 -5.21 6.61 22.51
N THR A 95 -6.11 7.43 21.98
CA THR A 95 -7.55 7.20 22.14
C THR A 95 -8.10 6.36 20.99
N PRO A 96 -9.21 5.63 21.15
CA PRO A 96 -9.86 4.91 20.06
C PRO A 96 -10.14 5.78 18.83
N ALA A 97 -10.60 7.01 19.00
CA ALA A 97 -10.80 7.96 17.90
C ALA A 97 -9.47 8.35 17.22
N GLY A 98 -8.42 8.59 17.99
CA GLY A 98 -7.06 8.86 17.47
C GLY A 98 -6.50 7.68 16.70
N GLN A 99 -6.72 6.45 17.16
CA GLN A 99 -6.30 5.23 16.46
C GLN A 99 -7.07 5.03 15.13
N LEU A 100 -8.38 5.33 15.09
CA LEU A 100 -9.15 5.34 13.85
C LEU A 100 -8.61 6.39 12.87
N ALA A 101 -8.29 7.59 13.35
CA ALA A 101 -7.69 8.64 12.51
C ALA A 101 -6.31 8.24 11.99
N ALA A 102 -5.47 7.60 12.79
CA ALA A 102 -4.14 7.12 12.36
C ALA A 102 -4.24 6.06 11.25
N MET A 103 -5.16 5.10 11.38
CA MET A 103 -5.41 4.07 10.38
C MET A 103 -6.01 4.65 9.09
N SER A 104 -7.03 5.50 9.18
CA SER A 104 -7.63 6.14 7.98
C SER A 104 -6.66 7.08 7.28
N GLY A 105 -5.79 7.77 8.02
CA GLY A 105 -4.70 8.57 7.49
C GLY A 105 -3.66 7.73 6.73
N TYR A 106 -3.35 6.53 7.22
CA TYR A 106 -2.51 5.58 6.50
C TYR A 106 -3.19 5.10 5.21
N ASP A 107 -4.45 4.67 5.26
CA ASP A 107 -5.20 4.23 4.08
C ASP A 107 -5.30 5.34 3.03
N ARG A 108 -5.53 6.60 3.44
CA ARG A 108 -5.51 7.74 2.53
C ARG A 108 -4.16 7.90 1.83
N ARG A 109 -3.04 7.86 2.56
CA ARG A 109 -1.69 7.95 1.98
C ARG A 109 -1.40 6.77 1.05
N LEU A 110 -1.81 5.57 1.41
CA LEU A 110 -1.66 4.37 0.59
C LEU A 110 -2.41 4.52 -0.74
N PHE A 111 -3.67 4.92 -0.69
CA PHE A 111 -4.49 5.05 -1.91
C PHE A 111 -4.07 6.25 -2.77
N GLU A 112 -3.65 7.35 -2.16
CA GLU A 112 -3.14 8.52 -2.89
C GLU A 112 -1.85 8.21 -3.67
N ARG A 113 -0.94 7.44 -3.07
CA ARG A 113 0.39 7.19 -3.63
C ARG A 113 0.49 5.91 -4.44
N SER A 114 -0.35 4.94 -4.15
CA SER A 114 -0.26 3.59 -4.71
C SER A 114 -1.61 2.95 -5.05
N GLY A 115 -2.67 3.73 -5.15
CA GLY A 115 -4.00 3.24 -5.51
C GLY A 115 -4.04 2.59 -6.89
N ASP A 116 -3.28 3.13 -7.84
CA ASP A 116 -3.08 2.54 -9.18
C ASP A 116 -2.47 1.14 -9.14
N VAL A 117 -1.52 0.90 -8.22
CA VAL A 117 -0.92 -0.44 -8.00
C VAL A 117 -1.94 -1.40 -7.39
N ILE A 118 -2.76 -0.94 -6.44
CA ILE A 118 -3.81 -1.74 -5.83
C ILE A 118 -4.84 -2.16 -6.89
N VAL A 119 -5.28 -1.24 -7.73
CA VAL A 119 -6.19 -1.52 -8.85
C VAL A 119 -5.56 -2.49 -9.84
N LEU A 120 -4.29 -2.29 -10.19
CA LEU A 120 -3.52 -3.19 -11.05
C LEU A 120 -3.51 -4.63 -10.52
N LEU A 121 -3.20 -4.81 -9.22
CA LEU A 121 -3.16 -6.14 -8.60
C LEU A 121 -4.53 -6.82 -8.62
N ARG A 122 -5.60 -6.06 -8.32
CA ARG A 122 -6.97 -6.57 -8.34
C ARG A 122 -7.39 -7.02 -9.75
N GLU A 123 -7.08 -6.24 -10.76
CA GLU A 123 -7.43 -6.55 -12.15
C GLU A 123 -6.58 -7.68 -12.71
N ALA A 124 -5.27 -7.61 -12.52
CA ALA A 124 -4.36 -8.66 -12.97
C ALA A 124 -4.61 -9.98 -12.24
N GLY A 125 -5.03 -9.94 -10.98
CA GLY A 125 -5.41 -11.11 -10.18
C GLY A 125 -6.56 -11.94 -10.75
N ARG A 126 -7.35 -11.39 -11.67
CA ARG A 126 -8.41 -12.16 -12.36
C ARG A 126 -7.85 -13.26 -13.25
N THR A 127 -6.62 -13.11 -13.75
CA THR A 127 -5.94 -14.06 -14.63
C THR A 127 -4.65 -14.62 -14.05
N GLU A 128 -4.09 -13.96 -13.03
CA GLU A 128 -2.80 -14.28 -12.41
C GLU A 128 -2.99 -14.60 -10.91
N PRO A 129 -3.09 -15.88 -10.51
CA PRO A 129 -3.33 -16.26 -9.11
C PRO A 129 -2.33 -15.68 -8.11
N ASP A 130 -1.04 -15.55 -8.49
CA ASP A 130 0.00 -14.97 -7.63
C ASP A 130 -0.28 -13.49 -7.30
N LEU A 131 -0.89 -12.73 -8.24
CA LEU A 131 -1.24 -11.32 -8.03
C LEU A 131 -2.54 -11.19 -7.25
N ALA A 132 -3.49 -12.11 -7.45
CA ALA A 132 -4.67 -12.24 -6.59
C ALA A 132 -4.25 -12.49 -5.14
N GLY A 133 -3.27 -13.39 -4.92
CA GLY A 133 -2.66 -13.64 -3.62
C GLY A 133 -2.03 -12.39 -3.02
N ALA A 134 -1.23 -11.66 -3.78
CA ALA A 134 -0.61 -10.40 -3.29
C ALA A 134 -1.65 -9.35 -2.88
N TYR A 135 -2.74 -9.19 -3.64
CA TYR A 135 -3.86 -8.31 -3.28
C TYR A 135 -4.54 -8.76 -1.98
N ALA A 136 -4.86 -10.05 -1.87
CA ALA A 136 -5.49 -10.62 -0.68
C ALA A 136 -4.60 -10.50 0.56
N ASP A 137 -3.29 -10.70 0.42
CA ASP A 137 -2.31 -10.56 1.51
C ASP A 137 -2.26 -9.13 2.05
N GLY A 138 -2.27 -8.12 1.18
CA GLY A 138 -2.33 -6.71 1.58
C GLY A 138 -3.59 -6.40 2.38
N ARG A 139 -4.76 -6.87 1.92
CA ARG A 139 -6.03 -6.70 2.65
C ARG A 139 -6.00 -7.40 4.00
N ARG A 140 -5.54 -8.65 4.06
CA ARG A 140 -5.41 -9.43 5.29
C ARG A 140 -4.50 -8.75 6.32
N LEU A 141 -3.38 -8.16 5.87
CA LEU A 141 -2.47 -7.42 6.75
C LEU A 141 -3.16 -6.19 7.38
N GLY A 142 -3.95 -5.48 6.59
CA GLY A 142 -4.79 -4.37 7.07
C GLY A 142 -5.81 -4.85 8.12
N ASP A 143 -6.52 -5.93 7.84
CA ASP A 143 -7.52 -6.49 8.75
C ASP A 143 -6.89 -7.00 10.06
N GLN A 144 -5.71 -7.65 10.00
CA GLN A 144 -4.96 -8.03 11.20
C GLN A 144 -4.61 -6.83 12.09
N THR A 145 -4.24 -5.70 11.49
CA THR A 145 -3.98 -4.48 12.25
C THR A 145 -5.24 -3.96 12.93
N ARG A 146 -6.38 -3.95 12.23
CA ARG A 146 -7.68 -3.52 12.76
C ARG A 146 -8.15 -4.42 13.89
N VAL A 147 -8.06 -5.76 13.70
CA VAL A 147 -8.37 -6.74 14.75
C VAL A 147 -7.53 -6.48 15.99
N ARG A 148 -6.19 -6.32 15.86
CA ARG A 148 -5.31 -6.02 16.99
C ARG A 148 -5.75 -4.76 17.74
N VAL A 149 -6.03 -3.68 17.02
CA VAL A 149 -6.42 -2.40 17.61
C VAL A 149 -7.77 -2.50 18.30
N PHE A 150 -8.79 -3.01 17.62
CA PHE A 150 -10.15 -3.07 18.17
C PHE A 150 -10.26 -4.05 19.35
N SER A 151 -9.48 -5.15 19.32
CA SER A 151 -9.40 -6.09 20.45
C SER A 151 -8.65 -5.51 21.66
N SER A 152 -7.86 -4.46 21.50
CA SER A 152 -7.17 -3.80 22.62
C SER A 152 -8.03 -2.77 23.34
N TRP A 153 -9.18 -2.42 22.79
CA TRP A 153 -10.07 -1.43 23.40
C TRP A 153 -10.81 -2.01 24.61
N PRO A 154 -11.01 -1.21 25.67
CA PRO A 154 -11.82 -1.62 26.82
C PRO A 154 -13.27 -1.95 26.41
N ASP A 155 -13.94 -2.75 27.22
CA ASP A 155 -15.36 -3.04 27.06
C ASP A 155 -16.18 -1.75 27.00
N GLY A 156 -17.18 -1.72 26.12
CA GLY A 156 -18.06 -0.58 25.95
C GLY A 156 -17.49 0.56 25.09
N VAL A 157 -16.28 0.45 24.54
CA VAL A 157 -15.75 1.39 23.57
C VAL A 157 -16.40 1.22 22.20
N LEU A 158 -16.57 -0.03 21.75
CA LEU A 158 -17.39 -0.30 20.57
C LEU A 158 -18.86 -0.01 20.86
N ARG A 159 -19.55 0.49 19.83
CA ARG A 159 -21.01 0.72 19.88
C ARG A 159 -21.74 -0.57 20.25
N ALA A 160 -22.77 -0.48 21.06
CA ALA A 160 -23.58 -1.62 21.48
C ALA A 160 -24.05 -2.45 20.26
N GLY A 161 -23.87 -3.76 20.34
CA GLY A 161 -24.21 -4.70 19.26
C GLY A 161 -23.13 -4.90 18.21
N LEU A 162 -21.98 -4.23 18.29
CA LEU A 162 -20.82 -4.50 17.45
C LEU A 162 -19.80 -5.36 18.20
N ASP A 163 -19.37 -6.42 17.56
CA ASP A 163 -18.15 -7.14 17.90
C ASP A 163 -16.97 -6.67 17.04
N VAL A 164 -15.78 -7.18 17.33
CA VAL A 164 -14.56 -6.81 16.61
C VAL A 164 -14.65 -7.16 15.11
N ALA A 165 -15.26 -8.30 14.76
CA ALA A 165 -15.40 -8.74 13.38
C ALA A 165 -16.28 -7.77 12.59
N ALA A 166 -17.45 -7.42 13.11
CA ALA A 166 -18.35 -6.44 12.50
C ALA A 166 -17.70 -5.06 12.38
N ALA A 167 -16.91 -4.65 13.37
CA ALA A 167 -16.18 -3.38 13.31
C ALA A 167 -15.13 -3.38 12.21
N VAL A 168 -14.41 -4.48 11.99
CA VAL A 168 -13.45 -4.64 10.88
C VAL A 168 -14.16 -4.58 9.54
N ASP A 169 -15.31 -5.24 9.40
CA ASP A 169 -16.10 -5.24 8.16
C ASP A 169 -16.61 -3.83 7.82
N ILE A 170 -17.12 -3.08 8.81
CA ILE A 170 -17.56 -1.68 8.63
C ILE A 170 -16.38 -0.81 8.19
N TYR A 171 -15.22 -0.94 8.87
CA TYR A 171 -14.01 -0.23 8.47
C TYR A 171 -13.63 -0.53 7.02
N ALA A 172 -13.56 -1.81 6.65
CA ALA A 172 -13.18 -2.25 5.31
C ALA A 172 -14.16 -1.80 4.21
N ALA A 173 -15.44 -1.67 4.57
CA ALA A 173 -16.48 -1.14 3.66
C ALA A 173 -16.36 0.37 3.44
N LEU A 174 -15.94 1.13 4.44
CA LEU A 174 -15.78 2.58 4.34
C LEU A 174 -14.43 2.98 3.74
N CYS A 175 -13.33 2.41 4.26
CA CYS A 175 -11.96 2.79 3.89
C CYS A 175 -11.39 1.82 2.87
N ASN A 176 -11.80 1.96 1.60
CA ASN A 176 -11.30 1.17 0.48
C ASN A 176 -11.00 2.03 -0.74
N ILE A 177 -10.29 1.44 -1.72
CA ILE A 177 -9.83 2.14 -2.92
C ILE A 177 -10.98 2.65 -3.79
N ASP A 178 -12.11 1.95 -3.85
CA ASP A 178 -13.23 2.34 -4.69
C ASP A 178 -13.94 3.59 -4.11
N VAL A 179 -14.16 3.63 -2.79
CA VAL A 179 -14.66 4.83 -2.11
C VAL A 179 -13.69 6.00 -2.27
N TYR A 180 -12.38 5.76 -2.11
CA TYR A 180 -11.36 6.79 -2.31
C TYR A 180 -11.43 7.37 -3.73
N THR A 181 -11.43 6.51 -4.74
CA THR A 181 -11.49 6.90 -6.15
C THR A 181 -12.78 7.65 -6.48
N THR A 182 -13.93 7.15 -6.02
CA THR A 182 -15.22 7.83 -6.21
C THR A 182 -15.17 9.25 -5.65
N LEU A 183 -14.68 9.42 -4.42
CA LEU A 183 -14.64 10.73 -3.79
C LEU A 183 -13.62 11.67 -4.43
N THR A 184 -12.41 11.19 -4.74
CA THR A 184 -11.34 12.06 -5.25
C THR A 184 -11.44 12.32 -6.74
N VAL A 185 -11.71 11.28 -7.56
CA VAL A 185 -11.71 11.39 -9.02
C VAL A 185 -13.07 11.83 -9.54
N GLU A 186 -14.17 11.17 -9.11
CA GLU A 186 -15.49 11.47 -9.65
C GLU A 186 -16.14 12.68 -8.99
N ARG A 187 -15.90 12.89 -7.67
CA ARG A 187 -16.52 13.97 -6.88
C ARG A 187 -15.58 15.14 -6.62
N GLY A 188 -14.30 15.03 -6.98
CA GLY A 188 -13.32 16.11 -6.85
C GLY A 188 -12.95 16.49 -5.42
N TRP A 189 -13.10 15.58 -4.46
CA TRP A 189 -12.69 15.86 -3.09
C TRP A 189 -11.17 15.86 -2.99
N PRO A 190 -10.57 16.83 -2.28
CA PRO A 190 -9.16 16.71 -1.93
C PRO A 190 -8.94 15.56 -0.93
N ALA A 191 -7.77 14.91 -1.02
CA ALA A 191 -7.47 13.70 -0.25
C ALA A 191 -7.58 13.89 1.27
N ASP A 192 -7.20 15.05 1.79
CA ASP A 192 -7.33 15.40 3.21
C ASP A 192 -8.79 15.52 3.69
N ARG A 193 -9.71 15.87 2.78
CA ARG A 193 -11.16 15.86 3.08
C ARG A 193 -11.66 14.41 3.20
N VAL A 194 -11.18 13.50 2.39
CA VAL A 194 -11.53 12.08 2.50
C VAL A 194 -11.04 11.52 3.82
N GLU A 195 -9.79 11.81 4.22
CA GLU A 195 -9.22 11.38 5.50
C GLU A 195 -10.07 11.85 6.69
N ARG A 196 -10.41 13.15 6.75
CA ARG A 196 -11.26 13.69 7.82
C ARG A 196 -12.64 13.04 7.84
N TRP A 197 -13.26 12.88 6.68
CA TRP A 197 -14.57 12.25 6.57
C TRP A 197 -14.54 10.80 7.03
N TRP A 198 -13.50 10.03 6.67
CA TRP A 198 -13.34 8.66 7.15
C TRP A 198 -13.18 8.59 8.67
N ALA A 199 -12.32 9.42 9.25
CA ALA A 199 -12.12 9.46 10.69
C ALA A 199 -13.44 9.74 11.44
N ASP A 200 -14.21 10.72 10.97
CA ASP A 200 -15.50 11.09 11.55
C ASP A 200 -16.56 9.99 11.33
N ALA A 201 -16.63 9.38 10.14
CA ALA A 201 -17.58 8.33 9.83
C ALA A 201 -17.29 7.08 10.68
N LEU A 202 -16.02 6.66 10.75
CA LEU A 202 -15.61 5.53 11.58
C LEU A 202 -15.91 5.76 13.07
N ALA A 203 -15.63 6.96 13.58
CA ALA A 203 -15.95 7.28 14.96
C ALA A 203 -17.47 7.18 15.24
N ARG A 204 -18.31 7.69 14.35
CA ARG A 204 -19.79 7.59 14.48
C ARG A 204 -20.30 6.16 14.38
N GLU A 205 -19.72 5.36 13.48
CA GLU A 205 -20.18 4.00 13.22
C GLU A 205 -19.67 2.99 14.24
N LEU A 206 -18.47 3.17 14.75
CA LEU A 206 -17.81 2.16 15.57
C LEU A 206 -17.81 2.48 17.07
N LEU A 207 -17.75 3.75 17.46
CA LEU A 207 -17.59 4.10 18.87
C LEU A 207 -18.95 4.34 19.57
N ALA A 208 -19.01 3.92 20.83
CA ALA A 208 -20.14 4.23 21.69
C ALA A 208 -20.29 5.75 21.85
N GLN A 209 -21.48 6.27 21.58
CA GLN A 209 -21.77 7.68 21.81
C GLN A 209 -21.83 7.94 23.32
N ARG A 210 -21.08 8.93 23.79
CA ARG A 210 -21.24 9.39 25.17
C ARG A 210 -22.65 9.91 25.32
N ARG A 211 -23.44 9.29 26.19
CA ARG A 211 -24.70 9.90 26.64
C ARG A 211 -24.33 11.20 27.34
N SER A 212 -24.79 12.33 26.80
CA SER A 212 -24.72 13.63 27.43
C SER A 212 -25.57 13.64 28.71
#